data_9d5670c9c2f257898a6e1a19b61e9767
#
_entry.id   9d5670c9c2f257898a6e1a19b61e9767
#
_cell.length_a   1.000
_cell.length_b   1.000
_cell.length_c   1.000
_cell.angle_alpha   90.00
_cell.angle_beta   90.00
_cell.angle_gamma   90.00
#
_symmetry.space_group_name_H-M   'P 1'
#
loop_
_entity.id
_entity.type
_entity.pdbx_description
1 polymer ?
#
loop_
_entity_poly.entity_id
_entity_poly.type
_entity_poly.pdbx_seq_one_letter_code
_entity_poly.pdbx_strand_id
1 'polypeptide(L)'
;MPRSLESSDASSAKLRDIPIRLAHTVLNSDKVDVSQKFMEEVFDFCLSDRTKIMVFMRCNDDHHSIAFGDTDNNALNHIAFLMPDLESVMRGGGRLKDNGYPIAWGPGRHGPGNNAFNYFVGPFDLVVEYTSEVQQIDDSYKARYPKDWQWPAGRTDHWGISAPPSDDLKRAQKLIGFINQ
;
A
#
# COMPACT_ATOMS: atom_id res chain seq x y z
N MET A 1 42.36 13.74 19.64
CA MET A 1 41.70 13.91 18.34
C MET A 1 40.25 13.58 18.51
N PRO A 2 39.31 14.48 18.28
CA PRO A 2 37.91 14.17 18.39
C PRO A 2 37.52 13.25 17.21
N ARG A 3 36.90 12.12 17.49
CA ARG A 3 36.28 11.26 16.49
C ARG A 3 35.17 12.05 15.82
N SER A 4 35.18 12.11 14.50
CA SER A 4 34.14 12.77 13.74
C SER A 4 32.80 12.08 13.95
N LEU A 5 31.81 12.84 14.39
CA LEU A 5 30.41 12.40 14.58
C LEU A 5 29.69 12.06 13.25
N GLU A 6 30.37 12.29 12.13
CA GLU A 6 29.78 12.10 10.78
C GLU A 6 29.55 10.64 10.38
N SER A 7 30.27 9.67 10.95
CA SER A 7 30.14 8.26 10.56
C SER A 7 28.92 7.57 11.18
N SER A 8 28.42 8.05 12.31
CA SER A 8 27.26 7.45 13.00
C SER A 8 25.93 7.94 12.39
N ASP A 9 25.86 9.19 11.95
CA ASP A 9 24.64 9.75 11.38
C ASP A 9 24.33 9.22 9.97
N ALA A 10 25.36 9.05 9.14
CA ALA A 10 25.18 8.48 7.80
C ALA A 10 24.73 6.99 7.85
N SER A 11 25.21 6.23 8.85
CA SER A 11 24.81 4.84 9.05
C SER A 11 23.36 4.72 9.55
N SER A 12 22.96 5.60 10.49
CA SER A 12 21.59 5.61 11.03
C SER A 12 20.58 6.13 10.01
N ALA A 13 20.94 7.11 9.18
CA ALA A 13 20.11 7.60 8.08
C ALA A 13 19.88 6.52 7.02
N LYS A 14 20.92 5.75 6.68
CA LYS A 14 20.82 4.65 5.72
C LYS A 14 19.91 3.52 6.21
N LEU A 15 19.90 3.23 7.50
CA LEU A 15 19.00 2.24 8.11
C LEU A 15 17.53 2.70 8.12
N ARG A 16 17.29 4.01 8.20
CA ARG A 16 15.92 4.57 8.19
C ARG A 16 15.24 4.48 6.83
N ASP A 17 15.98 4.42 5.74
CA ASP A 17 15.44 4.37 4.38
C ASP A 17 15.20 2.94 3.88
N ILE A 18 15.39 1.93 4.71
CA ILE A 18 15.20 0.52 4.38
C ILE A 18 13.84 0.05 4.88
N PRO A 19 13.05 -0.69 4.08
CA PRO A 19 11.83 -1.32 4.54
C PRO A 19 12.06 -2.21 5.75
N ILE A 20 11.13 -2.18 6.72
CA ILE A 20 11.17 -3.02 7.92
C ILE A 20 10.67 -4.43 7.60
N ARG A 21 9.59 -4.52 6.83
CA ARG A 21 8.89 -5.77 6.48
C ARG A 21 7.95 -5.57 5.31
N LEU A 22 7.42 -6.66 4.78
CA LEU A 22 6.23 -6.63 3.95
C LEU A 22 5.04 -6.14 4.81
N ALA A 23 4.32 -5.12 4.35
CA ALA A 23 3.15 -4.61 5.04
C ALA A 23 1.89 -5.36 4.60
N HIS A 24 1.58 -5.29 3.31
CA HIS A 24 0.40 -5.92 2.74
C HIS A 24 0.59 -6.25 1.26
N THR A 25 -0.34 -7.02 0.74
CA THR A 25 -0.47 -7.30 -0.70
C THR A 25 -1.85 -6.91 -1.16
N VAL A 26 -1.96 -6.36 -2.36
CA VAL A 26 -3.25 -6.10 -3.01
C VAL A 26 -3.36 -6.94 -4.28
N LEU A 27 -4.47 -7.65 -4.40
CA LEU A 27 -4.82 -8.46 -5.54
C LEU A 27 -6.03 -7.87 -6.25
N ASN A 28 -6.05 -7.94 -7.55
CA ASN A 28 -7.27 -7.74 -8.34
C ASN A 28 -8.11 -9.02 -8.31
N SER A 29 -9.42 -8.88 -8.24
CA SER A 29 -10.35 -10.00 -8.29
C SER A 29 -11.59 -9.61 -9.11
N ASP A 30 -11.96 -10.48 -10.05
CA ASP A 30 -13.24 -10.40 -10.79
C ASP A 30 -14.43 -10.95 -9.99
N LYS A 31 -14.16 -11.49 -8.78
CA LYS A 31 -15.14 -12.05 -7.85
C LYS A 31 -14.77 -11.70 -6.41
N VAL A 32 -14.70 -10.41 -6.12
CA VAL A 32 -14.20 -9.90 -4.83
C VAL A 32 -14.95 -10.46 -3.62
N ASP A 33 -16.26 -10.73 -3.73
CA ASP A 33 -17.06 -11.33 -2.64
C ASP A 33 -16.66 -12.80 -2.36
N VAL A 34 -16.29 -13.53 -3.41
CA VAL A 34 -15.79 -14.91 -3.27
C VAL A 34 -14.41 -14.89 -2.62
N SER A 35 -13.55 -13.96 -3.03
CA SER A 35 -12.22 -13.78 -2.44
C SER A 35 -12.30 -13.43 -0.96
N GLN A 36 -13.18 -12.48 -0.59
CA GLN A 36 -13.43 -12.13 0.82
C GLN A 36 -13.88 -13.35 1.62
N LYS A 37 -14.93 -14.03 1.16
CA LYS A 37 -15.48 -15.20 1.85
C LYS A 37 -14.45 -16.32 2.03
N PHE A 38 -13.62 -16.57 1.01
CA PHE A 38 -12.53 -17.53 1.10
C PHE A 38 -11.53 -17.17 2.21
N MET A 39 -11.13 -15.91 2.29
CA MET A 39 -10.20 -15.44 3.33
C MET A 39 -10.81 -15.55 4.73
N GLU A 40 -12.11 -15.24 4.89
CA GLU A 40 -12.82 -15.37 6.17
C GLU A 40 -12.97 -16.82 6.60
N GLU A 41 -13.45 -17.70 5.72
CA GLU A 41 -13.84 -19.08 6.07
C GLU A 41 -12.66 -20.05 6.11
N VAL A 42 -11.59 -19.81 5.33
CA VAL A 42 -10.47 -20.75 5.19
C VAL A 42 -9.23 -20.28 5.95
N PHE A 43 -8.97 -18.98 5.97
CA PHE A 43 -7.78 -18.39 6.60
C PHE A 43 -8.06 -17.65 7.90
N ASP A 44 -9.33 -17.54 8.31
CA ASP A 44 -9.75 -16.85 9.54
C ASP A 44 -9.33 -15.36 9.57
N PHE A 45 -9.32 -14.73 8.41
CA PHE A 45 -9.07 -13.29 8.30
C PHE A 45 -10.32 -12.50 8.68
N CYS A 46 -10.11 -11.34 9.27
CA CYS A 46 -11.19 -10.41 9.63
C CYS A 46 -11.34 -9.31 8.58
N LEU A 47 -12.60 -8.98 8.25
CA LEU A 47 -12.89 -7.77 7.45
C LEU A 47 -12.57 -6.53 8.29
N SER A 48 -11.75 -5.64 7.74
CA SER A 48 -11.44 -4.33 8.33
C SER A 48 -12.34 -3.26 7.74
N ASP A 49 -12.30 -3.08 6.43
CA ASP A 49 -13.13 -2.09 5.74
C ASP A 49 -13.53 -2.58 4.35
N ARG A 50 -14.64 -2.04 3.84
CA ARG A 50 -15.07 -2.21 2.47
C ARG A 50 -15.41 -0.85 1.86
N THR A 51 -14.85 -0.57 0.70
CA THR A 51 -15.24 0.57 -0.14
C THR A 51 -16.12 0.11 -1.30
N LYS A 52 -16.44 0.99 -2.25
CA LYS A 52 -17.16 0.60 -3.48
C LYS A 52 -16.37 -0.33 -4.38
N ILE A 53 -15.04 -0.26 -4.31
CA ILE A 53 -14.13 -0.93 -5.25
C ILE A 53 -13.06 -1.77 -4.57
N MET A 54 -13.04 -1.85 -3.23
CA MET A 54 -12.01 -2.61 -2.49
C MET A 54 -12.54 -3.23 -1.22
N VAL A 55 -11.97 -4.38 -0.88
CA VAL A 55 -12.13 -5.08 0.41
C VAL A 55 -10.77 -5.12 1.09
N PHE A 56 -10.72 -4.75 2.37
CA PHE A 56 -9.52 -4.75 3.20
C PHE A 56 -9.66 -5.75 4.33
N MET A 57 -8.70 -6.66 4.47
CA MET A 57 -8.75 -7.75 5.43
C MET A 57 -7.45 -7.88 6.21
N ARG A 58 -7.55 -8.30 7.48
CA ARG A 58 -6.42 -8.43 8.38
C ARG A 58 -6.31 -9.83 8.99
N CYS A 59 -5.08 -10.19 9.35
CA CYS A 59 -4.76 -11.34 10.20
C CYS A 59 -3.93 -10.95 11.45
N ASN A 60 -3.76 -9.65 11.69
CA ASN A 60 -3.05 -9.07 12.82
C ASN A 60 -3.62 -7.67 13.12
N ASP A 61 -2.93 -6.88 13.93
CA ASP A 61 -3.37 -5.53 14.35
C ASP A 61 -3.23 -4.46 13.25
N ASP A 62 -2.50 -4.72 12.15
CA ASP A 62 -2.51 -3.82 11.01
C ASP A 62 -3.92 -3.78 10.38
N HIS A 63 -4.38 -2.60 10.00
CA HIS A 63 -5.70 -2.43 9.37
C HIS A 63 -5.92 -3.43 8.22
N HIS A 64 -4.89 -3.75 7.45
CA HIS A 64 -4.97 -4.77 6.43
C HIS A 64 -3.62 -5.44 6.16
N SER A 65 -3.67 -6.74 5.96
CA SER A 65 -2.56 -7.59 5.51
C SER A 65 -2.73 -7.97 4.05
N ILE A 66 -3.99 -8.02 3.59
CA ILE A 66 -4.37 -8.23 2.20
C ILE A 66 -5.57 -7.35 1.85
N ALA A 67 -5.63 -6.90 0.60
CA ALA A 67 -6.83 -6.26 0.06
C ALA A 67 -7.13 -6.80 -1.34
N PHE A 68 -8.41 -6.72 -1.71
CA PHE A 68 -8.89 -7.11 -3.04
C PHE A 68 -9.52 -5.90 -3.73
N GLY A 69 -9.03 -5.57 -4.93
CA GLY A 69 -9.68 -4.64 -5.83
C GLY A 69 -10.75 -5.35 -6.66
N ASP A 70 -11.94 -4.78 -6.70
CA ASP A 70 -13.04 -5.21 -7.57
C ASP A 70 -12.75 -4.76 -9.00
N THR A 71 -12.29 -5.68 -9.83
CA THR A 71 -11.78 -5.42 -11.17
C THR A 71 -12.25 -6.47 -12.16
N ASP A 72 -11.92 -6.27 -13.42
CA ASP A 72 -12.25 -7.17 -14.52
C ASP A 72 -11.22 -8.29 -14.75
N ASN A 73 -10.21 -8.41 -13.88
CA ASN A 73 -9.15 -9.41 -14.00
C ASN A 73 -8.66 -9.92 -12.65
N ASN A 74 -7.97 -11.06 -12.66
CA ASN A 74 -7.31 -11.64 -11.50
C ASN A 74 -5.80 -11.44 -11.66
N ALA A 75 -5.21 -10.58 -10.85
CA ALA A 75 -3.81 -10.19 -10.98
C ALA A 75 -3.20 -9.72 -9.65
N LEU A 76 -1.89 -9.73 -9.54
CA LEU A 76 -1.18 -9.00 -8.50
C LEU A 76 -1.26 -7.49 -8.81
N ASN A 77 -1.97 -6.74 -7.96
CA ASN A 77 -2.05 -5.29 -8.10
C ASN A 77 -0.75 -4.62 -7.62
N HIS A 78 -0.36 -4.87 -6.38
CA HIS A 78 0.92 -4.41 -5.83
C HIS A 78 1.31 -5.15 -4.55
N ILE A 79 2.57 -4.97 -4.17
CA ILE A 79 3.09 -5.32 -2.84
C ILE A 79 3.54 -4.05 -2.12
N ALA A 80 3.25 -3.97 -0.82
CA ALA A 80 3.61 -2.83 0.01
C ALA A 80 4.67 -3.20 1.04
N PHE A 81 5.71 -2.39 1.14
CA PHE A 81 6.74 -2.50 2.16
C PHE A 81 6.57 -1.43 3.22
N LEU A 82 6.54 -1.86 4.49
CA LEU A 82 6.48 -0.95 5.62
C LEU A 82 7.82 -0.24 5.80
N MET A 83 7.78 1.08 5.78
CA MET A 83 8.90 1.94 6.11
C MET A 83 8.81 2.36 7.59
N PRO A 84 9.95 2.72 8.24
CA PRO A 84 9.97 3.10 9.64
C PRO A 84 9.01 4.25 10.01
N ASP A 85 8.94 5.25 9.17
CA ASP A 85 8.15 6.47 9.36
C ASP A 85 7.86 7.17 8.02
N LEU A 86 7.09 8.27 8.08
CA LEU A 86 6.75 9.06 6.91
C LEU A 86 8.01 9.64 6.21
N GLU A 87 8.99 10.10 6.97
CA GLU A 87 10.23 10.64 6.39
C GLU A 87 10.98 9.57 5.60
N SER A 88 10.99 8.33 6.08
CA SER A 88 11.59 7.18 5.40
C SER A 88 10.86 6.84 4.09
N VAL A 89 9.52 6.99 4.03
CA VAL A 89 8.75 6.87 2.78
C VAL A 89 9.24 7.92 1.77
N MET A 90 9.43 9.17 2.21
CA MET A 90 9.88 10.26 1.35
C MET A 90 11.31 10.08 0.88
N ARG A 91 12.24 9.75 1.80
CA ARG A 91 13.66 9.51 1.46
C ARG A 91 13.83 8.29 0.56
N GLY A 92 13.10 7.21 0.86
CA GLY A 92 13.06 6.01 0.03
C GLY A 92 12.56 6.33 -1.38
N GLY A 93 11.54 7.18 -1.49
CA GLY A 93 11.04 7.70 -2.76
C GLY A 93 12.09 8.47 -3.55
N GLY A 94 12.84 9.36 -2.89
CA GLY A 94 13.97 10.06 -3.48
C GLY A 94 15.04 9.12 -4.02
N ARG A 95 15.43 8.12 -3.20
CA ARG A 95 16.41 7.11 -3.62
C ARG A 95 15.95 6.33 -4.86
N LEU A 96 14.69 5.90 -4.93
CA LEU A 96 14.15 5.18 -6.10
C LEU A 96 14.17 6.08 -7.33
N LYS A 97 13.76 7.34 -7.20
CA LYS A 97 13.81 8.32 -8.29
C LYS A 97 15.23 8.51 -8.82
N ASP A 98 16.24 8.64 -7.94
CA ASP A 98 17.64 8.79 -8.31
C ASP A 98 18.19 7.56 -9.04
N ASN A 99 17.57 6.39 -8.84
CA ASN A 99 17.88 5.14 -9.54
C ASN A 99 16.99 4.87 -10.77
N GLY A 100 16.25 5.87 -11.25
CA GLY A 100 15.47 5.78 -12.47
C GLY A 100 14.04 5.26 -12.30
N TYR A 101 13.56 5.11 -11.05
CA TYR A 101 12.19 4.69 -10.73
C TYR A 101 11.41 5.87 -10.13
N PRO A 102 10.76 6.72 -10.93
CA PRO A 102 10.03 7.87 -10.43
C PRO A 102 8.79 7.43 -9.63
N ILE A 103 8.32 8.34 -8.76
CA ILE A 103 7.04 8.15 -8.07
C ILE A 103 5.93 8.12 -9.12
N ALA A 104 5.21 7.00 -9.18
CA ALA A 104 4.11 6.78 -10.12
C ALA A 104 2.75 7.19 -9.54
N TRP A 105 2.63 7.21 -8.20
CA TRP A 105 1.52 7.79 -7.45
C TRP A 105 1.98 8.13 -6.04
N GLY A 106 1.65 9.32 -5.58
CA GLY A 106 2.06 9.84 -4.26
C GLY A 106 2.93 11.11 -4.40
N PRO A 107 3.49 11.61 -3.26
CA PRO A 107 3.16 11.13 -1.92
C PRO A 107 1.71 11.40 -1.57
N GLY A 108 1.11 10.55 -0.72
CA GLY A 108 -0.28 10.70 -0.33
C GLY A 108 -0.63 9.95 0.95
N ARG A 109 -1.90 10.10 1.36
CA ARG A 109 -2.49 9.42 2.53
C ARG A 109 -3.75 8.67 2.10
N HIS A 110 -3.78 7.36 2.31
CA HIS A 110 -4.96 6.54 2.05
C HIS A 110 -6.12 6.85 3.01
N GLY A 111 -7.34 6.57 2.57
CA GLY A 111 -8.52 6.59 3.42
C GLY A 111 -8.58 5.35 4.31
N PRO A 112 -8.92 4.17 3.76
CA PRO A 112 -8.84 2.92 4.49
C PRO A 112 -7.39 2.64 4.91
N GLY A 113 -7.20 2.30 6.19
CA GLY A 113 -5.88 2.06 6.77
C GLY A 113 -5.07 3.31 7.11
N ASN A 114 -5.49 4.49 6.66
CA ASN A 114 -4.88 5.79 7.00
C ASN A 114 -3.34 5.84 6.88
N ASN A 115 -2.77 5.05 6.01
CA ASN A 115 -1.32 4.95 5.80
C ASN A 115 -0.82 5.96 4.76
N ALA A 116 0.39 6.49 4.97
CA ALA A 116 1.11 7.27 3.98
C ALA A 116 1.68 6.36 2.90
N PHE A 117 1.80 6.85 1.67
CA PHE A 117 2.23 6.04 0.55
C PHE A 117 3.05 6.76 -0.52
N ASN A 118 3.90 5.99 -1.20
CA ASN A 118 4.49 6.27 -2.50
C ASN A 118 4.50 4.98 -3.33
N TYR A 119 4.03 5.04 -4.58
CA TYR A 119 4.01 3.91 -5.51
C TYR A 119 5.05 4.06 -6.61
N PHE A 120 5.61 2.93 -7.02
CA PHE A 120 6.64 2.82 -8.06
C PHE A 120 6.32 1.65 -8.98
N VAL A 121 6.70 1.77 -10.25
CA VAL A 121 6.73 0.64 -11.18
C VAL A 121 8.18 0.16 -11.26
N GLY A 122 8.42 -1.03 -10.73
CA GLY A 122 9.73 -1.67 -10.69
C GLY A 122 10.02 -2.51 -11.94
N PRO A 123 11.13 -3.27 -11.94
CA PRO A 123 11.41 -4.26 -12.98
C PRO A 123 10.25 -5.25 -13.12
N PHE A 124 10.05 -5.74 -14.36
CA PHE A 124 8.97 -6.69 -14.71
C PHE A 124 7.55 -6.17 -14.48
N ASP A 125 7.39 -4.86 -14.51
CA ASP A 125 6.11 -4.19 -14.21
C ASP A 125 5.57 -4.49 -12.80
N LEU A 126 6.43 -4.91 -11.87
CA LEU A 126 6.05 -5.11 -10.48
C LEU A 126 5.76 -3.76 -9.82
N VAL A 127 4.52 -3.57 -9.39
CA VAL A 127 4.15 -2.38 -8.62
C VAL A 127 4.53 -2.56 -7.16
N VAL A 128 5.29 -1.61 -6.64
CA VAL A 128 5.75 -1.57 -5.26
C VAL A 128 5.25 -0.30 -4.59
N GLU A 129 4.71 -0.44 -3.38
CA GLU A 129 4.36 0.66 -2.49
C GLU A 129 5.38 0.74 -1.35
N TYR A 130 5.88 1.94 -1.05
CA TYR A 130 6.43 2.26 0.27
C TYR A 130 5.33 2.89 1.11
N THR A 131 5.09 2.30 2.29
CA THR A 131 4.02 2.74 3.18
C THR A 131 4.52 2.91 4.61
N SER A 132 3.86 3.76 5.38
CA SER A 132 4.10 3.93 6.81
C SER A 132 2.82 4.32 7.55
N GLU A 133 2.87 4.24 8.87
CA GLU A 133 1.78 4.68 9.75
C GLU A 133 0.45 3.96 9.45
N VAL A 134 0.53 2.66 9.10
CA VAL A 134 -0.67 1.83 8.91
C VAL A 134 -1.48 1.85 10.21
N GLN A 135 -2.76 2.18 10.11
CA GLN A 135 -3.67 2.21 11.26
C GLN A 135 -3.64 0.86 11.98
N GLN A 136 -3.40 0.91 13.29
CA GLN A 136 -3.50 -0.27 14.17
C GLN A 136 -4.94 -0.38 14.67
N ILE A 137 -5.51 -1.55 14.59
CA ILE A 137 -6.88 -1.84 15.00
C ILE A 137 -6.92 -3.16 15.78
N ASP A 138 -7.93 -3.30 16.63
CA ASP A 138 -8.18 -4.49 17.43
C ASP A 138 -9.60 -5.03 17.19
N ASP A 139 -10.04 -5.98 18.00
CA ASP A 139 -11.37 -6.61 17.88
C ASP A 139 -12.54 -5.67 18.19
N SER A 140 -12.27 -4.52 18.80
CA SER A 140 -13.29 -3.48 19.03
C SER A 140 -13.57 -2.65 17.78
N TYR A 141 -12.69 -2.70 16.78
CA TYR A 141 -12.84 -1.97 15.53
C TYR A 141 -14.11 -2.38 14.79
N LYS A 142 -14.86 -1.41 14.33
CA LYS A 142 -16.08 -1.64 13.54
C LYS A 142 -15.80 -1.39 12.08
N ALA A 143 -15.93 -2.44 11.28
CA ALA A 143 -15.76 -2.34 9.83
C ALA A 143 -16.66 -1.24 9.25
N ARG A 144 -16.10 -0.43 8.38
CA ARG A 144 -16.80 0.60 7.62
C ARG A 144 -17.14 0.07 6.25
N TYR A 145 -18.25 0.55 5.69
CA TYR A 145 -18.81 0.09 4.42
C TYR A 145 -18.89 1.24 3.41
N PRO A 146 -19.25 0.98 2.13
CA PRO A 146 -19.23 2.00 1.07
C PRO A 146 -19.93 3.32 1.42
N LYS A 147 -20.96 3.30 2.24
CA LYS A 147 -21.70 4.50 2.70
C LYS A 147 -20.90 5.40 3.63
N ASP A 148 -19.92 4.81 4.33
CA ASP A 148 -19.08 5.49 5.32
C ASP A 148 -17.85 6.17 4.69
N TRP A 149 -17.56 5.83 3.43
CA TRP A 149 -16.42 6.34 2.68
C TRP A 149 -16.85 7.45 1.71
N GLN A 150 -16.71 8.70 2.17
CA GLN A 150 -16.93 9.86 1.33
C GLN A 150 -15.57 10.44 0.92
N TRP A 151 -15.33 10.45 -0.38
CA TRP A 151 -14.10 10.98 -0.93
C TRP A 151 -14.30 12.41 -1.38
N PRO A 152 -13.44 13.37 -0.99
CA PRO A 152 -13.54 14.72 -1.50
C PRO A 152 -13.42 14.76 -3.02
N ALA A 153 -14.27 15.51 -3.68
CA ALA A 153 -14.28 15.61 -5.13
C ALA A 153 -12.91 16.08 -5.67
N GLY A 154 -12.40 15.40 -6.70
CA GLY A 154 -11.13 15.75 -7.34
C GLY A 154 -9.88 15.35 -6.58
N ARG A 155 -10.00 14.65 -5.45
CA ARG A 155 -8.85 14.16 -4.68
C ARG A 155 -8.63 12.67 -4.89
N THR A 156 -7.37 12.25 -4.93
CA THR A 156 -6.96 10.85 -5.00
C THR A 156 -6.35 10.34 -3.69
N ASP A 157 -6.16 11.23 -2.72
CA ASP A 157 -5.65 10.95 -1.38
C ASP A 157 -6.25 11.91 -0.34
N HIS A 158 -6.14 11.58 0.96
CA HIS A 158 -6.70 12.40 2.04
C HIS A 158 -6.00 13.76 2.19
N TRP A 159 -4.70 13.86 1.89
CA TRP A 159 -3.99 15.13 1.95
C TRP A 159 -4.36 16.06 0.78
N GLY A 160 -4.77 15.47 -0.35
CA GLY A 160 -5.12 16.21 -1.56
C GLY A 160 -3.92 16.82 -2.26
N ILE A 161 -2.76 16.20 -2.14
CA ILE A 161 -1.51 16.64 -2.77
C ILE A 161 -1.04 15.72 -3.89
N SER A 162 -1.48 14.46 -3.91
CA SER A 162 -1.12 13.52 -4.98
C SER A 162 -1.81 13.90 -6.28
N ALA A 163 -1.05 13.90 -7.37
CA ALA A 163 -1.62 13.77 -8.70
C ALA A 163 -2.35 12.41 -8.82
N PRO A 164 -3.27 12.23 -9.78
CA PRO A 164 -3.81 10.91 -10.09
C PRO A 164 -2.70 9.89 -10.40
N PRO A 165 -2.93 8.58 -10.12
CA PRO A 165 -2.00 7.53 -10.50
C PRO A 165 -1.61 7.63 -11.98
N SER A 166 -0.32 7.45 -12.28
CA SER A 166 0.16 7.48 -13.67
C SER A 166 -0.48 6.38 -14.52
N ASP A 167 -0.54 6.57 -15.82
CA ASP A 167 -1.09 5.57 -16.72
C ASP A 167 -0.22 4.30 -16.76
N ASP A 168 1.09 4.45 -16.59
CA ASP A 168 2.02 3.33 -16.47
C ASP A 168 1.74 2.49 -15.20
N LEU A 169 1.47 3.14 -14.06
CA LEU A 169 1.04 2.45 -12.84
C LEU A 169 -0.26 1.66 -13.05
N LYS A 170 -1.29 2.31 -13.61
CA LYS A 170 -2.59 1.67 -13.88
C LYS A 170 -2.46 0.46 -14.81
N ARG A 171 -1.57 0.55 -15.81
CA ARG A 171 -1.25 -0.56 -16.70
C ARG A 171 -0.56 -1.69 -15.94
N ALA A 172 0.50 -1.38 -15.20
CA ALA A 172 1.31 -2.35 -14.47
C ALA A 172 0.50 -3.13 -13.44
N GLN A 173 -0.45 -2.49 -12.75
CA GLN A 173 -1.36 -3.11 -11.77
C GLN A 173 -2.26 -4.23 -12.34
N LYS A 174 -2.28 -4.44 -13.65
CA LYS A 174 -3.09 -5.46 -14.33
C LYS A 174 -2.28 -6.54 -15.02
N LEU A 175 -0.96 -6.39 -15.14
CA LEU A 175 -0.12 -7.23 -16.02
C LEU A 175 0.30 -8.55 -15.42
N ILE A 176 0.55 -8.60 -14.11
CA ILE A 176 0.97 -9.85 -13.44
C ILE A 176 -0.30 -10.66 -13.14
N GLY A 177 -0.85 -11.27 -14.18
CA GLY A 177 -2.09 -12.04 -14.11
C GLY A 177 -1.92 -13.41 -13.47
N PHE A 178 -2.95 -13.87 -12.77
CA PHE A 178 -3.06 -15.26 -12.33
C PHE A 178 -3.71 -16.09 -13.45
N ILE A 179 -3.19 -17.30 -13.65
CA ILE A 179 -3.77 -18.22 -14.64
C ILE A 179 -5.10 -18.74 -14.08
N ASN A 180 -6.18 -18.42 -14.76
CA ASN A 180 -7.47 -19.05 -14.47
C ASN A 180 -7.39 -20.54 -14.89
N GLN A 181 -7.51 -21.43 -13.93
CA GLN A 181 -7.67 -22.87 -14.18
C GLN A 181 -9.12 -23.19 -14.47
#